data_310a90ae4c847656cb48abe8df44b2a9
#
_entry.id   310a90ae4c847656cb48abe8df44b2a9
#
_cell.length_a   1.000
_cell.length_b   1.000
_cell.length_c   1.000
_cell.angle_alpha   90.00
_cell.angle_beta   90.00
_cell.angle_gamma   90.00
#
_symmetry.space_group_name_H-M   'P 1'
#
loop_
_entity.id
_entity.type
_entity.pdbx_description
1 polymer ?
#
loop_
_entity_poly.entity_id
_entity_poly.type
_entity_poly.pdbx_seq_one_letter_code
_entity_poly.pdbx_strand_id
1 'polypeptide(L)'
;MKKLISLVALASLGLGLVAASPAADLVAAQKARIEAFKAAPKKRPHVAFVSNGVADFWTIAKAGAIAAGKDKSINCDVTVEFPGGGLSDQKRMLEDLVIKGIDGISVSPIDPTNQTDVLNLVAEKSLLITNDSDAPKAPRLCYIGMDNYDAGLMCGKLAREGCKGGKVAIFIGRLEQDNAKRRRQGFIDGLLGRTPDATRYDEPSKVLTEAGYTIVGTWTDSFDRAKAKANIEDVMIKNPDLALMTGLFEYNSTLAVEVIKQQGKQGKVQLAAFDEGADVIAAIKEGFVLGTVVQDPYGYGFESVKVLNAFCKGDMSMVPANGMISIPARVIKKDNAEAFWKDLKAKIKAGKEGGGKEGGSKDAK
;
A
#
# COMPACT_ATOMS: atom_id res chain seq x y z
N MET A 1 5.49 -62.80 -52.46
CA MET A 1 5.25 -62.82 -50.97
C MET A 1 5.87 -61.57 -50.38
N LYS A 2 5.06 -60.55 -50.16
CA LYS A 2 5.51 -59.27 -49.55
C LYS A 2 5.02 -59.27 -48.11
N LYS A 3 5.95 -59.21 -47.12
CA LYS A 3 5.65 -59.10 -45.70
C LYS A 3 5.39 -57.66 -45.35
N LEU A 4 4.17 -57.36 -44.88
CA LEU A 4 3.82 -56.12 -44.27
C LEU A 4 4.39 -56.11 -42.84
N ILE A 5 5.20 -55.11 -42.52
CA ILE A 5 5.65 -54.82 -41.15
C ILE A 5 4.78 -53.66 -40.64
N SER A 6 3.89 -53.95 -39.70
CA SER A 6 3.11 -52.93 -38.99
C SER A 6 3.98 -52.25 -37.92
N LEU A 7 4.21 -50.94 -38.09
CA LEU A 7 4.85 -50.10 -37.11
C LEU A 7 3.76 -49.61 -36.11
N VAL A 8 3.79 -50.11 -34.89
CA VAL A 8 2.97 -49.59 -33.79
C VAL A 8 3.72 -48.39 -33.18
N ALA A 9 3.20 -47.20 -33.41
CA ALA A 9 3.70 -45.98 -32.77
C ALA A 9 3.12 -45.91 -31.33
N LEU A 10 3.95 -46.13 -30.31
CA LEU A 10 3.64 -45.78 -28.93
C LEU A 10 3.67 -44.25 -28.79
N ALA A 11 2.51 -43.64 -28.65
CA ALA A 11 2.40 -42.27 -28.21
C ALA A 11 2.61 -42.21 -26.67
N SER A 12 3.81 -41.82 -26.25
CA SER A 12 4.09 -41.48 -24.85
C SER A 12 3.42 -40.14 -24.54
N LEU A 13 2.28 -40.17 -23.83
CA LEU A 13 1.77 -38.99 -23.14
C LEU A 13 2.77 -38.60 -22.02
N GLY A 14 3.65 -37.68 -22.36
CA GLY A 14 4.44 -36.98 -21.34
C GLY A 14 3.52 -36.08 -20.54
N LEU A 15 3.03 -36.52 -19.34
CA LEU A 15 2.57 -35.61 -18.33
C LEU A 15 3.78 -34.76 -17.92
N GLY A 16 3.88 -33.56 -18.48
CA GLY A 16 4.82 -32.56 -18.01
C GLY A 16 4.42 -32.19 -16.58
N LEU A 17 5.14 -32.70 -15.56
CA LEU A 17 5.12 -32.08 -14.24
C LEU A 17 5.59 -30.64 -14.41
N VAL A 18 4.65 -29.69 -14.38
CA VAL A 18 5.00 -28.29 -14.21
C VAL A 18 5.60 -28.19 -12.80
N ALA A 19 6.91 -28.06 -12.70
CA ALA A 19 7.57 -27.80 -11.42
C ALA A 19 6.93 -26.56 -10.79
N ALA A 20 6.44 -26.72 -9.55
CA ALA A 20 5.89 -25.58 -8.81
C ALA A 20 6.98 -24.52 -8.65
N SER A 21 6.61 -23.24 -8.72
CA SER A 21 7.57 -22.17 -8.47
C SER A 21 7.97 -22.19 -6.99
N PRO A 22 9.20 -21.78 -6.64
CA PRO A 22 9.63 -21.73 -5.22
C PRO A 22 8.66 -20.95 -4.33
N ALA A 23 8.01 -19.92 -4.86
CA ALA A 23 6.98 -19.16 -4.14
C ALA A 23 5.71 -20.01 -3.87
N ALA A 24 5.27 -20.82 -4.83
CA ALA A 24 4.12 -21.71 -4.65
C ALA A 24 4.37 -22.78 -3.58
N ASP A 25 5.57 -23.35 -3.54
CA ASP A 25 5.97 -24.32 -2.51
C ASP A 25 5.99 -23.69 -1.12
N LEU A 26 6.48 -22.45 -0.98
CA LEU A 26 6.47 -21.71 0.28
C LEU A 26 5.05 -21.36 0.73
N VAL A 27 4.14 -21.00 -0.18
CA VAL A 27 2.72 -20.80 0.15
C VAL A 27 2.10 -22.11 0.65
N ALA A 28 2.37 -23.23 -0.01
CA ALA A 28 1.87 -24.54 0.41
C ALA A 28 2.40 -24.93 1.80
N ALA A 29 3.69 -24.69 2.07
CA ALA A 29 4.31 -24.95 3.38
C ALA A 29 3.67 -24.11 4.49
N GLN A 30 3.39 -22.83 4.25
CA GLN A 30 2.69 -21.97 5.21
C GLN A 30 1.26 -22.45 5.47
N LYS A 31 0.51 -22.85 4.43
CA LYS A 31 -0.84 -23.42 4.58
C LYS A 31 -0.83 -24.71 5.39
N ALA A 32 0.16 -25.61 5.16
CA ALA A 32 0.33 -26.81 5.95
C ALA A 32 0.63 -26.51 7.43
N ARG A 33 1.42 -25.46 7.70
CA ARG A 33 1.68 -24.97 9.07
C ARG A 33 0.40 -24.46 9.73
N ILE A 34 -0.42 -23.70 9.01
CA ILE A 34 -1.72 -23.22 9.51
C ILE A 34 -2.65 -24.40 9.79
N GLU A 35 -2.68 -25.39 8.91
CA GLU A 35 -3.50 -26.61 9.13
C GLU A 35 -3.05 -27.37 10.40
N ALA A 36 -1.75 -27.45 10.65
CA ALA A 36 -1.23 -28.04 11.89
C ALA A 36 -1.65 -27.27 13.15
N PHE A 37 -1.85 -25.96 13.06
CA PHE A 37 -2.37 -25.14 14.18
C PHE A 37 -3.82 -25.45 14.54
N LYS A 38 -4.62 -26.10 13.67
CA LYS A 38 -5.97 -26.58 14.07
C LYS A 38 -5.91 -27.61 15.20
N ALA A 39 -4.90 -28.48 15.16
CA ALA A 39 -4.71 -29.48 16.19
C ALA A 39 -4.01 -28.95 17.46
N ALA A 40 -3.12 -27.97 17.28
CA ALA A 40 -2.34 -27.35 18.35
C ALA A 40 -2.29 -25.82 18.19
N PRO A 41 -3.39 -25.08 18.47
CA PRO A 41 -3.45 -23.64 18.30
C PRO A 41 -2.46 -22.92 19.22
N LYS A 42 -1.82 -21.87 18.70
CA LYS A 42 -1.02 -20.98 19.53
C LYS A 42 -1.93 -20.22 20.52
N LYS A 43 -1.67 -20.37 21.83
CA LYS A 43 -2.48 -19.72 22.87
C LYS A 43 -2.35 -18.20 22.82
N ARG A 44 -1.14 -17.69 22.59
CA ARG A 44 -0.82 -16.27 22.48
C ARG A 44 0.27 -16.08 21.41
N PRO A 45 -0.12 -15.98 20.13
CA PRO A 45 0.85 -15.75 19.06
C PRO A 45 1.59 -14.44 19.23
N HIS A 46 2.83 -14.35 18.72
CA HIS A 46 3.55 -13.11 18.58
C HIS A 46 3.63 -12.75 17.10
N VAL A 47 3.00 -11.64 16.71
CA VAL A 47 2.94 -11.19 15.32
C VAL A 47 3.60 -9.83 15.17
N ALA A 48 4.09 -9.53 13.97
CA ALA A 48 4.70 -8.25 13.66
C ALA A 48 3.98 -7.52 12.52
N PHE A 49 3.92 -6.19 12.64
CA PHE A 49 3.51 -5.27 11.60
C PHE A 49 4.70 -4.40 11.21
N VAL A 50 5.12 -4.45 9.95
CA VAL A 50 6.29 -3.73 9.42
C VAL A 50 5.84 -2.76 8.33
N SER A 51 6.08 -1.46 8.55
CA SER A 51 5.77 -0.41 7.60
C SER A 51 6.80 -0.32 6.47
N ASN A 52 6.57 0.56 5.49
CA ASN A 52 7.56 0.86 4.45
C ASN A 52 8.32 2.18 4.66
N GLY A 53 8.15 2.80 5.83
CA GLY A 53 8.81 4.05 6.18
C GLY A 53 8.29 4.65 7.49
N VAL A 54 8.68 5.90 7.75
CA VAL A 54 8.26 6.68 8.92
C VAL A 54 7.37 7.83 8.46
N ALA A 55 6.09 7.79 8.85
CA ALA A 55 5.10 8.82 8.54
C ALA A 55 3.93 8.77 9.54
N ASP A 56 3.12 9.84 9.61
CA ASP A 56 1.91 9.86 10.44
C ASP A 56 0.90 8.77 10.04
N PHE A 57 0.82 8.45 8.74
CA PHE A 57 0.07 7.31 8.21
C PHE A 57 0.39 6.01 8.98
N TRP A 58 1.67 5.72 9.19
CA TRP A 58 2.11 4.52 9.90
C TRP A 58 1.89 4.60 11.41
N THR A 59 1.86 5.80 11.99
CA THR A 59 1.45 6.00 13.39
C THR A 59 -0.01 5.59 13.60
N ILE A 60 -0.89 5.86 12.63
CA ILE A 60 -2.29 5.44 12.66
C ILE A 60 -2.40 3.91 12.51
N ALA A 61 -1.62 3.31 11.61
CA ALA A 61 -1.57 1.86 11.43
C ALA A 61 -1.07 1.14 12.70
N LYS A 62 -0.03 1.68 13.36
CA LYS A 62 0.45 1.21 14.67
C LYS A 62 -0.67 1.21 15.70
N ALA A 63 -1.49 2.28 15.73
CA ALA A 63 -2.62 2.37 16.64
C ALA A 63 -3.61 1.20 16.45
N GLY A 64 -3.93 0.87 15.21
CA GLY A 64 -4.79 -0.26 14.86
C GLY A 64 -4.17 -1.60 15.27
N ALA A 65 -2.90 -1.82 14.96
CA ALA A 65 -2.19 -3.04 15.33
C ALA A 65 -2.13 -3.25 16.85
N ILE A 66 -1.82 -2.20 17.60
CA ILE A 66 -1.80 -2.24 19.09
C ILE A 66 -3.21 -2.47 19.65
N ALA A 67 -4.24 -1.84 19.06
CA ALA A 67 -5.62 -2.07 19.49
C ALA A 67 -6.04 -3.52 19.30
N ALA A 68 -5.70 -4.13 18.17
CA ALA A 68 -5.95 -5.55 17.90
C ALA A 68 -5.22 -6.46 18.91
N GLY A 69 -3.96 -6.17 19.24
CA GLY A 69 -3.21 -6.94 20.25
C GLY A 69 -3.81 -6.84 21.67
N LYS A 70 -4.50 -5.73 21.99
CA LYS A 70 -5.19 -5.52 23.26
C LYS A 70 -6.60 -6.12 23.30
N ASP A 71 -7.16 -6.45 22.14
CA ASP A 71 -8.47 -7.07 22.06
C ASP A 71 -8.42 -8.48 22.66
N LYS A 72 -9.21 -8.68 23.71
CA LYS A 72 -9.24 -9.98 24.44
C LYS A 72 -9.70 -11.14 23.55
N SER A 73 -10.46 -10.87 22.50
CA SER A 73 -10.90 -11.90 21.54
C SER A 73 -9.77 -12.32 20.59
N ILE A 74 -8.81 -11.44 20.32
CA ILE A 74 -7.63 -11.70 19.49
C ILE A 74 -6.52 -12.31 20.33
N ASN A 75 -6.12 -11.67 21.44
CA ASN A 75 -5.16 -12.20 22.43
C ASN A 75 -3.81 -12.61 21.82
N CYS A 76 -3.06 -11.63 21.31
CA CYS A 76 -1.72 -11.84 20.76
C CYS A 76 -0.74 -10.73 21.18
N ASP A 77 0.55 -11.03 21.13
CA ASP A 77 1.61 -10.04 21.27
C ASP A 77 1.89 -9.41 19.91
N VAL A 78 2.14 -8.09 19.91
CA VAL A 78 2.33 -7.32 18.68
C VAL A 78 3.61 -6.51 18.74
N THR A 79 4.48 -6.71 17.75
CA THR A 79 5.62 -5.85 17.47
C THR A 79 5.30 -4.96 16.27
N VAL A 80 5.66 -3.68 16.32
CA VAL A 80 5.50 -2.74 15.20
C VAL A 80 6.83 -2.10 14.90
N GLU A 81 7.29 -2.20 13.65
CA GLU A 81 8.59 -1.70 13.19
C GLU A 81 8.43 -0.69 12.05
N PHE A 82 9.23 0.38 12.10
CA PHE A 82 9.25 1.45 11.11
C PHE A 82 10.66 1.62 10.54
N PRO A 83 10.94 1.20 9.29
CA PRO A 83 12.26 1.31 8.69
C PRO A 83 12.59 2.78 8.38
N GLY A 84 13.47 3.40 9.15
CA GLY A 84 13.97 4.76 8.92
C GLY A 84 15.07 4.83 7.87
N GLY A 85 15.77 3.73 7.65
CA GLY A 85 16.90 3.59 6.70
C GLY A 85 16.49 3.03 5.32
N GLY A 86 15.21 2.98 5.00
CA GLY A 86 14.72 2.51 3.71
C GLY A 86 14.83 0.99 3.52
N LEU A 87 15.13 0.56 2.27
CA LEU A 87 15.10 -0.85 1.86
C LEU A 87 16.02 -1.76 2.69
N SER A 88 17.27 -1.35 2.91
CA SER A 88 18.25 -2.16 3.66
C SER A 88 17.84 -2.33 5.13
N ASP A 89 17.27 -1.28 5.71
CA ASP A 89 16.79 -1.32 7.09
C ASP A 89 15.56 -2.23 7.22
N GLN A 90 14.61 -2.16 6.27
CA GLN A 90 13.47 -3.06 6.27
C GLN A 90 13.89 -4.53 6.11
N LYS A 91 14.87 -4.83 5.24
CA LYS A 91 15.41 -6.19 5.10
C LYS A 91 15.98 -6.70 6.43
N ARG A 92 16.85 -5.91 7.07
CA ARG A 92 17.44 -6.26 8.37
C ARG A 92 16.36 -6.47 9.45
N MET A 93 15.34 -5.61 9.52
CA MET A 93 14.22 -5.76 10.46
C MET A 93 13.46 -7.09 10.26
N LEU A 94 13.21 -7.47 9.00
CA LEU A 94 12.54 -8.74 8.69
C LEU A 94 13.39 -9.94 9.10
N GLU A 95 14.71 -9.91 8.86
CA GLU A 95 15.65 -10.93 9.31
C GLU A 95 15.70 -11.04 10.84
N ASP A 96 15.76 -9.92 11.54
CA ASP A 96 15.76 -9.85 13.00
C ASP A 96 14.46 -10.44 13.59
N LEU A 97 13.31 -10.16 12.98
CA LEU A 97 12.01 -10.71 13.39
C LEU A 97 11.95 -12.23 13.19
N VAL A 98 12.51 -12.72 12.09
CA VAL A 98 12.63 -14.18 11.85
C VAL A 98 13.51 -14.84 12.91
N ILE A 99 14.66 -14.24 13.23
CA ILE A 99 15.58 -14.74 14.27
C ILE A 99 14.90 -14.77 15.66
N LYS A 100 14.08 -13.76 15.96
CA LYS A 100 13.28 -13.70 17.20
C LYS A 100 12.16 -14.75 17.25
N GLY A 101 11.90 -15.46 16.16
CA GLY A 101 10.87 -16.50 16.11
C GLY A 101 9.45 -15.96 16.09
N ILE A 102 9.21 -14.81 15.45
CA ILE A 102 7.89 -14.22 15.28
C ILE A 102 6.99 -15.17 14.47
N ASP A 103 5.76 -15.43 14.95
CA ASP A 103 4.86 -16.41 14.35
C ASP A 103 4.30 -15.97 12.99
N GLY A 104 4.07 -14.65 12.82
CA GLY A 104 3.57 -14.10 11.57
C GLY A 104 3.96 -12.64 11.39
N ILE A 105 4.26 -12.26 10.16
CA ILE A 105 4.71 -10.92 9.78
C ILE A 105 3.80 -10.37 8.69
N SER A 106 3.24 -9.19 8.96
CA SER A 106 2.58 -8.34 7.97
C SER A 106 3.55 -7.25 7.56
N VAL A 107 3.91 -7.16 6.29
CA VAL A 107 4.85 -6.16 5.78
C VAL A 107 4.28 -5.37 4.63
N SER A 108 4.57 -4.06 4.59
CA SER A 108 4.39 -3.22 3.41
C SER A 108 5.72 -3.14 2.65
N PRO A 109 5.94 -3.91 1.56
CA PRO A 109 7.24 -3.96 0.90
C PRO A 109 7.63 -2.63 0.26
N ILE A 110 8.88 -2.21 0.45
CA ILE A 110 9.44 -1.02 -0.19
C ILE A 110 9.75 -1.28 -1.66
N ASP A 111 10.34 -2.44 -1.96
CA ASP A 111 10.68 -2.89 -3.31
C ASP A 111 10.47 -4.40 -3.41
N PRO A 112 9.30 -4.82 -3.90
CA PRO A 112 8.96 -6.25 -3.98
C PRO A 112 9.96 -7.09 -4.75
N THR A 113 10.63 -6.52 -5.76
CA THR A 113 11.58 -7.24 -6.60
C THR A 113 12.90 -7.48 -5.85
N ASN A 114 13.45 -6.44 -5.25
CA ASN A 114 14.73 -6.50 -4.55
C ASN A 114 14.60 -7.07 -3.12
N GLN A 115 13.39 -7.42 -2.68
CA GLN A 115 13.12 -8.04 -1.38
C GLN A 115 12.71 -9.52 -1.48
N THR A 116 12.75 -10.11 -2.68
CA THR A 116 12.32 -11.51 -2.91
C THR A 116 12.96 -12.47 -1.91
N ASP A 117 14.26 -12.40 -1.70
CA ASP A 117 15.00 -13.33 -0.83
C ASP A 117 14.53 -13.23 0.64
N VAL A 118 14.41 -12.02 1.17
CA VAL A 118 13.97 -11.84 2.58
C VAL A 118 12.49 -12.18 2.75
N LEU A 119 11.64 -11.92 1.76
CA LEU A 119 10.22 -12.33 1.81
C LEU A 119 10.09 -13.85 1.75
N ASN A 120 10.93 -14.53 0.96
CA ASN A 120 11.01 -15.99 0.96
C ASN A 120 11.47 -16.53 2.32
N LEU A 121 12.49 -15.93 2.93
CA LEU A 121 12.96 -16.28 4.27
C LEU A 121 11.86 -16.15 5.33
N VAL A 122 11.10 -15.03 5.27
CA VAL A 122 9.94 -14.83 6.17
C VAL A 122 8.91 -15.94 5.97
N ALA A 123 8.54 -16.27 4.73
CA ALA A 123 7.55 -17.31 4.43
C ALA A 123 8.02 -18.71 4.84
N GLU A 124 9.33 -18.97 4.78
CA GLU A 124 9.93 -20.23 5.23
C GLU A 124 9.85 -20.41 6.75
N LYS A 125 10.06 -19.34 7.52
CA LYS A 125 10.19 -19.41 8.99
C LYS A 125 8.95 -18.96 9.75
N SER A 126 8.18 -18.01 9.18
CA SER A 126 6.99 -17.39 9.76
C SER A 126 5.80 -17.46 8.79
N LEU A 127 4.66 -16.89 9.18
CA LEU A 127 3.53 -16.66 8.26
C LEU A 127 3.68 -15.26 7.63
N LEU A 128 3.64 -15.16 6.31
CA LEU A 128 3.82 -13.91 5.58
C LEU A 128 2.49 -13.41 5.00
N ILE A 129 2.14 -12.19 5.33
CA ILE A 129 1.11 -11.40 4.63
C ILE A 129 1.68 -10.04 4.24
N THR A 130 1.08 -9.39 3.25
CA THR A 130 1.42 -8.01 2.88
C THR A 130 0.30 -7.05 3.22
N ASN A 131 0.63 -5.77 3.43
CA ASN A 131 -0.35 -4.70 3.68
C ASN A 131 0.04 -3.43 2.92
N ASP A 132 -0.92 -2.54 2.65
CA ASP A 132 -0.75 -1.24 1.96
C ASP A 132 -0.08 -1.33 0.58
N SER A 133 1.17 -1.74 0.51
CA SER A 133 1.87 -2.10 -0.73
C SER A 133 2.00 -3.62 -0.82
N ASP A 134 1.80 -4.16 -2.03
CA ASP A 134 1.80 -5.61 -2.23
C ASP A 134 3.08 -6.12 -2.89
N ALA A 135 3.32 -7.41 -2.72
CA ALA A 135 4.33 -8.20 -3.43
C ALA A 135 3.66 -9.42 -4.08
N PRO A 136 2.92 -9.27 -5.19
CA PRO A 136 2.08 -10.35 -5.74
C PRO A 136 2.85 -11.60 -6.16
N LYS A 137 4.16 -11.47 -6.44
CA LYS A 137 5.05 -12.58 -6.80
C LYS A 137 5.72 -13.25 -5.59
N ALA A 138 5.64 -12.62 -4.41
CA ALA A 138 6.16 -13.19 -3.18
C ALA A 138 5.21 -14.28 -2.63
N PRO A 139 5.72 -15.22 -1.80
CA PRO A 139 4.92 -16.30 -1.21
C PRO A 139 4.03 -15.83 -0.07
N ARG A 140 3.32 -14.70 -0.23
CA ARG A 140 2.39 -14.18 0.75
C ARG A 140 1.09 -14.98 0.77
N LEU A 141 0.49 -15.14 1.95
CA LEU A 141 -0.80 -15.80 2.12
C LEU A 141 -1.98 -14.94 1.68
N CYS A 142 -1.90 -13.62 1.96
CA CYS A 142 -2.87 -12.64 1.49
C CYS A 142 -2.26 -11.23 1.51
N TYR A 143 -2.96 -10.31 0.85
CA TYR A 143 -2.74 -8.87 0.92
C TYR A 143 -3.89 -8.20 1.67
N ILE A 144 -3.58 -7.24 2.54
CA ILE A 144 -4.56 -6.43 3.27
C ILE A 144 -4.38 -4.96 2.87
N GLY A 145 -5.40 -4.38 2.28
CA GLY A 145 -5.34 -3.00 1.84
C GLY A 145 -6.49 -2.64 0.91
N MET A 146 -6.42 -1.46 0.33
CA MET A 146 -7.33 -1.07 -0.74
C MET A 146 -6.86 -1.61 -2.10
N ASP A 147 -7.74 -1.67 -3.08
CA ASP A 147 -7.30 -1.75 -4.48
C ASP A 147 -6.74 -0.38 -4.90
N ASN A 148 -5.43 -0.32 -5.13
CA ASN A 148 -4.74 0.92 -5.45
C ASN A 148 -5.09 1.46 -6.83
N TYR A 149 -5.45 0.60 -7.79
CA TYR A 149 -5.95 1.04 -9.09
C TYR A 149 -7.33 1.70 -8.95
N ASP A 150 -8.25 1.07 -8.22
CA ASP A 150 -9.59 1.61 -7.98
C ASP A 150 -9.53 2.92 -7.18
N ALA A 151 -8.65 3.01 -6.19
CA ALA A 151 -8.45 4.25 -5.43
C ALA A 151 -7.88 5.38 -6.31
N GLY A 152 -6.93 5.05 -7.20
CA GLY A 152 -6.45 5.97 -8.23
C GLY A 152 -7.58 6.42 -9.17
N LEU A 153 -8.41 5.47 -9.62
CA LEU A 153 -9.57 5.75 -10.47
C LEU A 153 -10.56 6.71 -9.79
N MET A 154 -10.80 6.53 -8.48
CA MET A 154 -11.60 7.46 -7.67
C MET A 154 -10.99 8.88 -7.67
N CYS A 155 -9.68 9.00 -7.48
CA CYS A 155 -8.98 10.28 -7.47
C CYS A 155 -9.02 10.96 -8.85
N GLY A 156 -8.84 10.20 -9.93
CA GLY A 156 -8.95 10.70 -11.30
C GLY A 156 -10.37 11.17 -11.64
N LYS A 157 -11.41 10.44 -11.20
CA LYS A 157 -12.82 10.87 -11.34
C LYS A 157 -13.11 12.14 -10.55
N LEU A 158 -12.63 12.23 -9.30
CA LEU A 158 -12.72 13.44 -8.48
C LEU A 158 -12.08 14.65 -9.19
N ALA A 159 -10.89 14.46 -9.75
CA ALA A 159 -10.19 15.47 -10.51
C ALA A 159 -10.99 15.92 -11.74
N ARG A 160 -11.57 14.98 -12.50
CA ARG A 160 -12.40 15.25 -13.69
C ARG A 160 -13.72 15.96 -13.37
N GLU A 161 -14.30 15.68 -12.20
CA GLU A 161 -15.50 16.39 -11.73
C GLU A 161 -15.22 17.87 -11.48
N GLY A 162 -14.09 18.20 -10.86
CA GLY A 162 -13.74 19.55 -10.42
C GLY A 162 -12.96 20.38 -11.44
N CYS A 163 -12.19 19.76 -12.34
CA CYS A 163 -11.41 20.43 -13.38
C CYS A 163 -11.88 19.96 -14.76
N LYS A 164 -12.17 20.89 -15.67
CA LYS A 164 -12.81 20.57 -16.98
C LYS A 164 -11.82 20.45 -18.13
N GLY A 165 -10.53 20.40 -17.87
CA GLY A 165 -9.47 20.23 -18.87
C GLY A 165 -8.23 21.06 -18.54
N GLY A 166 -7.24 21.02 -19.44
CA GLY A 166 -5.97 21.75 -19.32
C GLY A 166 -4.78 20.85 -18.92
N LYS A 167 -3.66 21.49 -18.57
CA LYS A 167 -2.44 20.80 -18.18
C LYS A 167 -2.55 20.20 -16.79
N VAL A 168 -2.05 18.97 -16.63
CA VAL A 168 -2.11 18.18 -15.41
C VAL A 168 -0.73 17.65 -15.07
N ALA A 169 -0.33 17.74 -13.80
CA ALA A 169 0.91 17.18 -13.28
C ALA A 169 0.64 16.15 -12.17
N ILE A 170 1.43 15.07 -12.15
CA ILE A 170 1.31 13.98 -11.16
C ILE A 170 2.59 13.93 -10.32
N PHE A 171 2.45 13.89 -8.99
CA PHE A 171 3.55 13.78 -8.03
C PHE A 171 3.37 12.53 -7.17
N ILE A 172 4.44 11.75 -7.01
CA ILE A 172 4.39 10.47 -6.29
C ILE A 172 5.80 10.07 -5.81
N GLY A 173 5.90 9.28 -4.76
CA GLY A 173 7.18 8.89 -4.17
C GLY A 173 8.06 8.04 -5.08
N ARG A 174 7.68 6.79 -5.30
CA ARG A 174 8.45 5.80 -6.10
C ARG A 174 7.53 4.96 -6.95
N LEU A 175 7.94 4.73 -8.20
CA LEU A 175 7.21 3.84 -9.13
C LEU A 175 7.71 2.39 -9.11
N GLU A 176 8.68 2.05 -8.27
CA GLU A 176 9.06 0.67 -7.98
C GLU A 176 8.00 -0.05 -7.14
N GLN A 177 7.29 0.69 -6.29
CA GLN A 177 6.21 0.17 -5.45
C GLN A 177 4.96 -0.18 -6.27
N ASP A 178 4.34 -1.33 -5.97
CA ASP A 178 3.12 -1.78 -6.66
C ASP A 178 1.95 -0.81 -6.45
N ASN A 179 1.73 -0.35 -5.21
CA ASN A 179 0.68 0.62 -4.90
C ASN A 179 0.83 1.92 -5.70
N ALA A 180 2.04 2.44 -5.85
CA ALA A 180 2.31 3.66 -6.59
C ALA A 180 2.00 3.53 -8.09
N LYS A 181 2.44 2.43 -8.72
CA LYS A 181 2.16 2.13 -10.14
C LYS A 181 0.66 2.06 -10.39
N ARG A 182 -0.04 1.25 -9.61
CA ARG A 182 -1.48 1.01 -9.76
C ARG A 182 -2.30 2.28 -9.49
N ARG A 183 -1.97 3.01 -8.42
CA ARG A 183 -2.64 4.26 -8.04
C ARG A 183 -2.49 5.33 -9.12
N ARG A 184 -1.28 5.49 -9.65
CA ARG A 184 -1.00 6.42 -10.76
C ARG A 184 -1.78 6.06 -12.02
N GLN A 185 -1.78 4.77 -12.42
CA GLN A 185 -2.51 4.35 -13.62
C GLN A 185 -4.02 4.54 -13.46
N GLY A 186 -4.56 4.17 -12.30
CA GLY A 186 -5.97 4.42 -11.98
C GLY A 186 -6.32 5.90 -12.07
N PHE A 187 -5.48 6.80 -11.53
CA PHE A 187 -5.69 8.25 -11.65
C PHE A 187 -5.75 8.70 -13.11
N ILE A 188 -4.83 8.26 -13.95
CA ILE A 188 -4.80 8.60 -15.38
C ILE A 188 -6.10 8.13 -16.06
N ASP A 189 -6.49 6.88 -15.86
CA ASP A 189 -7.68 6.31 -16.49
C ASP A 189 -8.97 7.01 -16.01
N GLY A 190 -9.05 7.32 -14.72
CA GLY A 190 -10.19 8.05 -14.14
C GLY A 190 -10.31 9.49 -14.65
N LEU A 191 -9.19 10.21 -14.74
CA LEU A 191 -9.13 11.57 -15.26
C LEU A 191 -9.52 11.62 -16.74
N LEU A 192 -8.93 10.73 -17.54
CA LEU A 192 -9.16 10.69 -19.00
C LEU A 192 -10.50 10.04 -19.36
N GLY A 193 -11.17 9.39 -18.39
CA GLY A 193 -12.46 8.68 -18.59
C GLY A 193 -12.33 7.44 -19.46
N ARG A 194 -11.19 6.80 -19.39
CA ARG A 194 -10.93 5.54 -20.11
C ARG A 194 -11.68 4.39 -19.48
N THR A 195 -11.93 3.35 -20.27
CA THR A 195 -12.39 2.06 -19.73
C THR A 195 -11.35 1.55 -18.72
N PRO A 196 -11.74 1.19 -17.49
CA PRO A 196 -10.82 0.69 -16.48
C PRO A 196 -10.03 -0.52 -16.96
N ASP A 197 -8.71 -0.48 -16.78
CA ASP A 197 -7.80 -1.58 -17.10
C ASP A 197 -6.60 -1.53 -16.15
N ALA A 198 -6.63 -2.34 -15.10
CA ALA A 198 -5.59 -2.40 -14.08
C ALA A 198 -4.25 -3.00 -14.60
N THR A 199 -4.22 -3.51 -15.83
CA THR A 199 -3.01 -4.03 -16.48
C THR A 199 -2.30 -2.98 -17.33
N ARG A 200 -2.99 -1.87 -17.64
CA ARG A 200 -2.41 -0.76 -18.42
C ARG A 200 -1.28 -0.09 -17.64
N TYR A 201 -0.27 0.35 -18.39
CA TYR A 201 0.82 1.15 -17.87
C TYR A 201 1.25 2.19 -18.87
N ASP A 202 0.91 3.45 -18.60
CA ASP A 202 1.40 4.60 -19.38
C ASP A 202 2.77 5.03 -18.85
N GLU A 203 3.75 5.20 -19.74
CA GLU A 203 5.10 5.59 -19.35
C GLU A 203 5.13 6.95 -18.62
N PRO A 204 5.83 7.07 -17.48
CA PRO A 204 5.80 8.29 -16.64
C PRO A 204 6.29 9.56 -17.33
N SER A 205 7.24 9.43 -18.25
CA SER A 205 7.83 10.54 -19.01
C SER A 205 7.01 10.94 -20.25
N LYS A 206 6.02 10.12 -20.63
CA LYS A 206 5.21 10.38 -21.82
C LYS A 206 4.14 11.43 -21.53
N VAL A 207 4.10 12.47 -22.37
CA VAL A 207 2.97 13.42 -22.38
C VAL A 207 1.76 12.73 -22.98
N LEU A 208 0.63 12.79 -22.27
CA LEU A 208 -0.64 12.20 -22.69
C LEU A 208 -1.66 13.32 -22.92
N THR A 209 -2.15 13.48 -24.15
CA THR A 209 -3.19 14.44 -24.48
C THR A 209 -4.45 13.70 -24.92
N GLU A 210 -5.49 13.76 -24.08
CA GLU A 210 -6.74 13.01 -24.28
C GLU A 210 -7.88 13.67 -23.47
N ALA A 211 -9.10 13.60 -23.97
CA ALA A 211 -10.32 14.06 -23.29
C ALA A 211 -10.26 15.53 -22.78
N GLY A 212 -9.51 16.40 -23.44
CA GLY A 212 -9.33 17.80 -23.05
C GLY A 212 -8.25 18.04 -21.99
N TYR A 213 -7.54 17.01 -21.54
CA TYR A 213 -6.42 17.10 -20.60
C TYR A 213 -5.09 16.83 -21.29
N THR A 214 -4.04 17.47 -20.80
CA THR A 214 -2.66 17.19 -21.17
C THR A 214 -1.88 16.86 -19.89
N ILE A 215 -1.66 15.57 -19.61
CA ILE A 215 -0.80 15.15 -18.52
C ILE A 215 0.65 15.38 -18.96
N VAL A 216 1.28 16.39 -18.37
CA VAL A 216 2.62 16.85 -18.78
C VAL A 216 3.74 15.97 -18.23
N GLY A 217 3.46 15.10 -17.29
CA GLY A 217 4.40 14.11 -16.75
C GLY A 217 4.05 13.62 -15.35
N THR A 218 4.90 12.72 -14.87
CA THR A 218 4.88 12.21 -13.49
C THR A 218 6.26 12.44 -12.87
N TRP A 219 6.31 13.08 -11.70
CA TRP A 219 7.54 13.35 -10.96
C TRP A 219 7.65 12.49 -9.72
N THR A 220 8.77 11.79 -9.62
CA THR A 220 9.12 10.98 -8.44
C THR A 220 10.15 11.68 -7.58
N ASP A 221 10.08 11.49 -6.28
CA ASP A 221 10.94 12.16 -5.31
C ASP A 221 11.73 11.20 -4.39
N SER A 222 11.44 9.89 -4.45
CA SER A 222 12.08 8.87 -3.61
C SER A 222 11.85 9.07 -2.11
N PHE A 223 10.71 9.67 -1.73
CA PHE A 223 10.32 10.07 -0.36
C PHE A 223 11.18 11.22 0.22
N ASP A 224 11.93 11.93 -0.61
CA ASP A 224 12.62 13.16 -0.24
C ASP A 224 11.64 14.35 -0.35
N ARG A 225 11.24 14.90 0.79
CA ARG A 225 10.27 16.01 0.87
C ARG A 225 10.80 17.30 0.22
N ALA A 226 12.11 17.57 0.31
CA ALA A 226 12.72 18.75 -0.33
C ALA A 226 12.66 18.60 -1.85
N LYS A 227 13.00 17.43 -2.38
CA LYS A 227 12.89 17.11 -3.80
C LYS A 227 11.42 17.14 -4.28
N ALA A 228 10.49 16.61 -3.48
CA ALA A 228 9.07 16.65 -3.80
C ALA A 228 8.58 18.11 -3.95
N LYS A 229 8.93 18.99 -3.01
CA LYS A 229 8.60 20.41 -3.07
C LYS A 229 9.22 21.11 -4.29
N ALA A 230 10.52 20.89 -4.52
CA ALA A 230 11.21 21.44 -5.68
C ALA A 230 10.58 20.99 -7.01
N ASN A 231 10.19 19.72 -7.13
CA ASN A 231 9.48 19.22 -8.30
C ASN A 231 8.17 19.99 -8.56
N ILE A 232 7.39 20.26 -7.50
CA ILE A 232 6.11 20.98 -7.62
C ILE A 232 6.37 22.43 -8.06
N GLU A 233 7.31 23.13 -7.42
CA GLU A 233 7.70 24.50 -7.75
C GLU A 233 8.16 24.62 -9.20
N ASP A 234 9.07 23.76 -9.63
CA ASP A 234 9.60 23.69 -10.99
C ASP A 234 8.50 23.48 -12.05
N VAL A 235 7.59 22.55 -11.77
CA VAL A 235 6.47 22.27 -12.68
C VAL A 235 5.55 23.45 -12.83
N MET A 236 5.23 24.15 -11.74
CA MET A 236 4.38 25.34 -11.77
C MET A 236 5.06 26.53 -12.50
N ILE A 237 6.38 26.67 -12.39
CA ILE A 237 7.14 27.68 -13.13
C ILE A 237 7.15 27.35 -14.63
N LYS A 238 7.42 26.10 -14.99
CA LYS A 238 7.49 25.64 -16.40
C LYS A 238 6.12 25.59 -17.09
N ASN A 239 5.05 25.50 -16.32
CA ASN A 239 3.67 25.43 -16.81
C ASN A 239 2.80 26.50 -16.12
N PRO A 240 2.93 27.79 -16.50
CA PRO A 240 2.15 28.89 -15.87
C PRO A 240 0.63 28.73 -16.08
N ASP A 241 0.23 27.94 -17.06
CA ASP A 241 -1.13 27.52 -17.41
C ASP A 241 -1.55 26.16 -16.85
N LEU A 242 -0.81 25.64 -15.84
CA LEU A 242 -1.19 24.41 -15.16
C LEU A 242 -2.58 24.54 -14.54
N ALA A 243 -3.49 23.64 -14.90
CA ALA A 243 -4.87 23.66 -14.43
C ALA A 243 -5.10 22.76 -13.22
N LEU A 244 -4.40 21.64 -13.16
CA LEU A 244 -4.60 20.60 -12.14
C LEU A 244 -3.27 19.95 -11.76
N MET A 245 -3.14 19.63 -10.49
CA MET A 245 -2.11 18.72 -10.02
C MET A 245 -2.71 17.65 -9.11
N THR A 246 -2.00 16.54 -8.96
CA THR A 246 -2.31 15.51 -7.97
C THR A 246 -1.05 15.09 -7.24
N GLY A 247 -1.13 15.00 -5.91
CA GLY A 247 -0.17 14.31 -5.07
C GLY A 247 -0.77 12.96 -4.70
N LEU A 248 -0.12 11.87 -5.10
CA LEU A 248 -0.68 10.52 -4.91
C LEU A 248 -0.20 9.84 -3.62
N PHE A 249 0.56 10.54 -2.79
CA PHE A 249 0.89 10.21 -1.40
C PHE A 249 0.58 11.41 -0.51
N GLU A 250 0.39 11.18 0.79
CA GLU A 250 0.02 12.21 1.77
C GLU A 250 0.91 13.44 1.67
N TYR A 251 2.23 13.27 1.79
CA TYR A 251 3.17 14.39 1.81
C TYR A 251 3.27 15.15 0.46
N ASN A 252 3.05 14.47 -0.67
CA ASN A 252 2.98 15.15 -1.98
C ASN A 252 1.79 16.12 -2.03
N SER A 253 0.62 15.68 -1.53
CA SER A 253 -0.58 16.50 -1.45
C SER A 253 -0.40 17.69 -0.50
N THR A 254 0.20 17.46 0.68
CA THR A 254 0.50 18.49 1.68
C THR A 254 1.45 19.55 1.12
N LEU A 255 2.53 19.13 0.45
CA LEU A 255 3.48 20.05 -0.19
C LEU A 255 2.85 20.81 -1.37
N ALA A 256 1.95 20.18 -2.12
CA ALA A 256 1.21 20.84 -3.20
C ALA A 256 0.32 21.97 -2.64
N VAL A 257 -0.38 21.75 -1.52
CA VAL A 257 -1.15 22.79 -0.82
C VAL A 257 -0.25 23.94 -0.40
N GLU A 258 0.91 23.65 0.19
CA GLU A 258 1.89 24.65 0.62
C GLU A 258 2.35 25.53 -0.56
N VAL A 259 2.79 24.91 -1.67
CA VAL A 259 3.30 25.64 -2.85
C VAL A 259 2.20 26.44 -3.52
N ILE A 260 0.97 25.91 -3.65
CA ILE A 260 -0.18 26.66 -4.19
C ILE A 260 -0.43 27.93 -3.36
N LYS A 261 -0.41 27.83 -2.02
CA LYS A 261 -0.58 28.97 -1.11
C LYS A 261 0.57 29.98 -1.25
N GLN A 262 1.81 29.53 -1.22
CA GLN A 262 3.02 30.38 -1.35
C GLN A 262 3.04 31.17 -2.66
N GLN A 263 2.56 30.58 -3.76
CA GLN A 263 2.54 31.21 -5.08
C GLN A 263 1.24 32.01 -5.36
N GLY A 264 0.28 32.06 -4.41
CA GLY A 264 -0.98 32.77 -4.59
C GLY A 264 -1.83 32.19 -5.75
N LYS A 265 -1.79 30.87 -5.95
CA LYS A 265 -2.47 30.18 -7.05
C LYS A 265 -3.76 29.46 -6.61
N GLN A 266 -4.26 29.73 -5.39
CA GLN A 266 -5.53 29.18 -4.91
C GLN A 266 -6.67 29.51 -5.88
N GLY A 267 -7.45 28.51 -6.24
CA GLY A 267 -8.54 28.61 -7.21
C GLY A 267 -8.11 28.71 -8.68
N LYS A 268 -6.81 28.94 -8.97
CA LYS A 268 -6.25 28.93 -10.33
C LYS A 268 -5.71 27.56 -10.71
N VAL A 269 -5.01 26.91 -9.78
CA VAL A 269 -4.53 25.53 -9.92
C VAL A 269 -5.35 24.68 -8.98
N GLN A 270 -6.06 23.68 -9.51
CA GLN A 270 -6.84 22.73 -8.73
C GLN A 270 -5.92 21.63 -8.18
N LEU A 271 -6.30 21.02 -7.07
CA LEU A 271 -5.62 19.87 -6.51
C LEU A 271 -6.64 18.74 -6.21
N ALA A 272 -6.40 17.56 -6.79
CA ALA A 272 -7.00 16.31 -6.31
C ALA A 272 -5.96 15.59 -5.47
N ALA A 273 -6.25 15.38 -4.19
CA ALA A 273 -5.30 14.90 -3.22
C ALA A 273 -5.45 13.40 -2.94
N PHE A 274 -4.45 12.84 -2.26
CA PHE A 274 -4.47 11.48 -1.74
C PHE A 274 -4.01 11.49 -0.29
N ASP A 275 -4.61 10.59 0.51
CA ASP A 275 -4.42 10.44 1.96
C ASP A 275 -4.86 11.66 2.79
N GLU A 276 -4.60 11.63 4.09
CA GLU A 276 -5.11 12.57 5.08
C GLU A 276 -4.04 13.49 5.67
N GLY A 277 -3.75 14.59 5.00
CA GLY A 277 -2.94 15.68 5.57
C GLY A 277 -3.80 16.75 6.24
N ALA A 278 -3.38 17.28 7.39
CA ALA A 278 -4.11 18.35 8.09
C ALA A 278 -4.34 19.57 7.19
N ASP A 279 -3.30 19.99 6.47
CA ASP A 279 -3.35 21.12 5.55
C ASP A 279 -4.24 20.85 4.33
N VAL A 280 -4.27 19.59 3.86
CA VAL A 280 -5.14 19.15 2.77
C VAL A 280 -6.61 19.24 3.22
N ILE A 281 -6.94 18.73 4.41
CA ILE A 281 -8.30 18.80 4.95
C ILE A 281 -8.74 20.26 5.16
N ALA A 282 -7.84 21.12 5.67
CA ALA A 282 -8.13 22.56 5.80
C ALA A 282 -8.39 23.19 4.42
N ALA A 283 -7.57 22.90 3.42
CA ALA A 283 -7.68 23.43 2.06
C ALA A 283 -8.94 22.93 1.31
N ILE A 284 -9.42 21.71 1.61
CA ILE A 284 -10.72 21.20 1.12
C ILE A 284 -11.86 22.06 1.71
N LYS A 285 -11.79 22.39 3.00
CA LYS A 285 -12.80 23.26 3.65
C LYS A 285 -12.76 24.69 3.12
N GLU A 286 -11.56 25.23 2.83
CA GLU A 286 -11.34 26.52 2.17
C GLU A 286 -11.85 26.51 0.70
N GLY A 287 -11.93 25.36 0.04
CA GLY A 287 -12.57 25.18 -1.26
C GLY A 287 -11.64 25.28 -2.48
N PHE A 288 -10.30 25.28 -2.31
CA PHE A 288 -9.37 25.23 -3.46
C PHE A 288 -8.74 23.86 -3.69
N VAL A 289 -8.95 22.90 -2.79
CA VAL A 289 -8.68 21.48 -3.02
C VAL A 289 -10.00 20.76 -3.26
N LEU A 290 -10.08 20.01 -4.36
CA LEU A 290 -11.30 19.35 -4.82
C LEU A 290 -11.78 18.28 -3.83
N GLY A 291 -10.85 17.64 -3.17
CA GLY A 291 -11.04 16.57 -2.22
C GLY A 291 -9.79 15.68 -2.13
N THR A 292 -9.88 14.65 -1.30
CA THR A 292 -8.83 13.64 -1.16
C THR A 292 -9.42 12.25 -1.17
N VAL A 293 -8.66 11.28 -1.69
CA VAL A 293 -8.96 9.85 -1.55
C VAL A 293 -8.14 9.32 -0.38
N VAL A 294 -8.81 8.82 0.66
CA VAL A 294 -8.16 8.34 1.87
C VAL A 294 -8.24 6.83 1.99
N GLN A 295 -7.24 6.27 2.64
CA GLN A 295 -7.14 4.87 3.02
C GLN A 295 -7.71 4.65 4.43
N ASP A 296 -7.52 3.46 4.99
CA ASP A 296 -7.76 3.18 6.40
C ASP A 296 -6.54 2.51 7.05
N PRO A 297 -5.46 3.28 7.33
CA PRO A 297 -4.25 2.72 7.93
C PRO A 297 -4.53 2.06 9.30
N TYR A 298 -5.47 2.58 10.08
CA TYR A 298 -5.89 1.92 11.33
C TYR A 298 -6.43 0.51 11.05
N GLY A 299 -7.32 0.40 10.05
CA GLY A 299 -7.86 -0.88 9.59
C GLY A 299 -6.77 -1.82 9.10
N TYR A 300 -5.76 -1.31 8.37
CA TYR A 300 -4.62 -2.14 7.90
C TYR A 300 -3.86 -2.76 9.07
N GLY A 301 -3.54 -1.98 10.09
CA GLY A 301 -2.88 -2.48 11.29
C GLY A 301 -3.73 -3.48 12.06
N PHE A 302 -5.01 -3.15 12.30
CA PHE A 302 -5.93 -3.99 13.06
C PHE A 302 -6.18 -5.34 12.39
N GLU A 303 -6.57 -5.33 11.10
CA GLU A 303 -6.89 -6.54 10.35
C GLU A 303 -5.64 -7.41 10.10
N SER A 304 -4.45 -6.81 9.92
CA SER A 304 -3.20 -7.57 9.81
C SER A 304 -2.95 -8.44 11.04
N VAL A 305 -3.06 -7.87 12.22
CA VAL A 305 -2.88 -8.60 13.49
C VAL A 305 -3.96 -9.67 13.67
N LYS A 306 -5.21 -9.33 13.40
CA LYS A 306 -6.36 -10.24 13.52
C LYS A 306 -6.24 -11.44 12.59
N VAL A 307 -5.85 -11.21 11.33
CA VAL A 307 -5.67 -12.28 10.32
C VAL A 307 -4.50 -13.19 10.69
N LEU A 308 -3.35 -12.64 11.05
CA LEU A 308 -2.21 -13.43 11.48
C LEU A 308 -2.51 -14.27 12.73
N ASN A 309 -3.25 -13.68 13.69
CA ASN A 309 -3.70 -14.41 14.87
C ASN A 309 -4.66 -15.57 14.50
N ALA A 310 -5.61 -15.33 13.55
CA ALA A 310 -6.50 -16.38 13.07
C ALA A 310 -5.70 -17.53 12.41
N PHE A 311 -4.70 -17.22 11.60
CA PHE A 311 -3.81 -18.21 11.00
C PHE A 311 -3.07 -19.05 12.06
N CYS A 312 -2.57 -18.42 13.12
CA CYS A 312 -1.93 -19.11 14.24
C CYS A 312 -2.89 -19.97 15.07
N LYS A 313 -4.19 -19.84 14.83
CA LYS A 313 -5.26 -20.70 15.40
C LYS A 313 -5.82 -21.70 14.38
N GLY A 314 -5.21 -21.79 13.20
CA GLY A 314 -5.63 -22.72 12.13
C GLY A 314 -6.81 -22.23 11.28
N ASP A 315 -7.18 -20.96 11.37
CA ASP A 315 -8.31 -20.40 10.64
C ASP A 315 -7.86 -19.50 9.48
N MET A 316 -8.21 -19.88 8.26
CA MET A 316 -7.99 -19.12 7.02
C MET A 316 -9.31 -18.60 6.42
N SER A 317 -10.44 -18.71 7.09
CA SER A 317 -11.76 -18.37 6.55
C SER A 317 -11.92 -16.89 6.17
N MET A 318 -11.09 -16.03 6.74
CA MET A 318 -11.08 -14.59 6.45
C MET A 318 -10.46 -14.23 5.08
N VAL A 319 -9.73 -15.16 4.44
CA VAL A 319 -9.03 -14.87 3.19
C VAL A 319 -9.92 -15.22 1.99
N PRO A 320 -10.32 -14.23 1.18
CA PRO A 320 -11.08 -14.48 -0.05
C PRO A 320 -10.25 -15.27 -1.07
N ALA A 321 -10.93 -15.88 -2.06
CA ALA A 321 -10.28 -16.71 -3.08
C ALA A 321 -9.22 -15.95 -3.92
N ASN A 322 -9.39 -14.64 -4.09
CA ASN A 322 -8.42 -13.77 -4.78
C ASN A 322 -7.20 -13.39 -3.92
N GLY A 323 -7.15 -13.82 -2.66
CA GLY A 323 -6.06 -13.53 -1.74
C GLY A 323 -5.96 -12.06 -1.31
N MET A 324 -7.06 -11.29 -1.43
CA MET A 324 -7.08 -9.87 -1.06
C MET A 324 -8.20 -9.59 -0.03
N ILE A 325 -7.81 -9.15 1.16
CA ILE A 325 -8.73 -8.60 2.15
C ILE A 325 -8.84 -7.10 1.89
N SER A 326 -9.90 -6.72 1.19
CA SER A 326 -10.11 -5.35 0.75
C SER A 326 -10.62 -4.45 1.88
N ILE A 327 -9.90 -3.35 2.11
CA ILE A 327 -10.34 -2.24 2.95
C ILE A 327 -10.54 -1.04 2.02
N PRO A 328 -11.80 -0.70 1.67
CA PRO A 328 -12.08 0.26 0.61
C PRO A 328 -11.56 1.66 0.91
N ALA A 329 -11.02 2.32 -0.12
CA ALA A 329 -10.73 3.75 -0.07
C ALA A 329 -12.03 4.57 -0.01
N ARG A 330 -11.93 5.82 0.48
CA ARG A 330 -13.06 6.75 0.61
C ARG A 330 -12.71 8.11 0.03
N VAL A 331 -13.66 8.75 -0.62
CA VAL A 331 -13.51 10.13 -1.09
C VAL A 331 -13.95 11.09 0.00
N ILE A 332 -13.07 12.01 0.36
CA ILE A 332 -13.34 13.09 1.31
C ILE A 332 -13.44 14.39 0.52
N LYS A 333 -14.61 15.02 0.60
CA LYS A 333 -14.94 16.31 0.03
C LYS A 333 -15.37 17.28 1.14
N LYS A 334 -15.74 18.49 0.79
CA LYS A 334 -16.10 19.55 1.74
C LYS A 334 -17.23 19.18 2.69
N ASP A 335 -18.18 18.39 2.23
CA ASP A 335 -19.38 17.99 2.97
C ASP A 335 -19.11 16.96 4.08
N ASN A 336 -18.09 16.12 3.93
CA ASN A 336 -17.75 15.06 4.90
C ASN A 336 -16.38 15.25 5.59
N ALA A 337 -15.60 16.28 5.22
CA ALA A 337 -14.24 16.49 5.73
C ALA A 337 -14.17 16.72 7.24
N GLU A 338 -15.15 17.44 7.84
CA GLU A 338 -15.15 17.70 9.28
C GLU A 338 -15.39 16.45 10.11
N ALA A 339 -16.39 15.66 9.73
CA ALA A 339 -16.71 14.40 10.40
C ALA A 339 -15.54 13.40 10.31
N PHE A 340 -14.97 13.27 9.10
CA PHE A 340 -13.79 12.43 8.87
C PHE A 340 -12.61 12.87 9.76
N TRP A 341 -12.28 14.16 9.76
CA TRP A 341 -11.14 14.67 10.53
C TRP A 341 -11.29 14.51 12.04
N LYS A 342 -12.51 14.63 12.56
CA LYS A 342 -12.81 14.38 13.98
C LYS A 342 -12.57 12.91 14.34
N ASP A 343 -13.05 11.97 13.54
CA ASP A 343 -12.86 10.53 13.73
C ASP A 343 -11.38 10.16 13.69
N LEU A 344 -10.66 10.64 12.67
CA LEU A 344 -9.23 10.38 12.50
C LEU A 344 -8.41 10.86 13.70
N LYS A 345 -8.66 12.10 14.19
CA LYS A 345 -7.97 12.63 15.38
C LYS A 345 -8.22 11.78 16.62
N ALA A 346 -9.43 11.26 16.79
CA ALA A 346 -9.74 10.36 17.89
C ALA A 346 -8.93 9.05 17.81
N LYS A 347 -8.81 8.46 16.61
CA LYS A 347 -8.01 7.25 16.36
C LYS A 347 -6.52 7.48 16.62
N ILE A 348 -5.96 8.61 16.14
CA ILE A 348 -4.55 8.99 16.38
C ILE A 348 -4.29 9.13 17.89
N LYS A 349 -5.19 9.82 18.61
CA LYS A 349 -5.08 9.99 20.06
C LYS A 349 -5.07 8.65 20.79
N ALA A 350 -6.02 7.77 20.48
CA ALA A 350 -6.09 6.43 21.06
C ALA A 350 -4.82 5.60 20.81
N GLY A 351 -4.22 5.75 19.61
CA GLY A 351 -2.98 5.08 19.28
C GLY A 351 -1.77 5.57 20.07
N LYS A 352 -1.67 6.88 20.30
CA LYS A 352 -0.59 7.47 21.10
C LYS A 352 -0.70 7.05 22.58
N GLU A 353 -1.89 7.03 23.16
CA GLU A 353 -2.14 6.59 24.53
C GLU A 353 -1.93 5.08 24.73
N GLY A 354 -2.11 4.28 23.68
CA GLY A 354 -1.87 2.84 23.67
C GLY A 354 -0.41 2.41 23.60
N GLY A 355 0.50 3.30 23.18
CA GLY A 355 1.94 3.05 22.98
C GLY A 355 2.84 3.28 24.21
N GLY A 356 2.31 3.66 25.34
CA GLY A 356 3.08 3.97 26.54
C GLY A 356 3.55 2.73 27.30
N LYS A 357 4.61 2.09 26.83
CA LYS A 357 5.70 1.39 27.54
C LYS A 357 6.68 0.84 26.48
N GLU A 358 7.41 1.72 25.84
CA GLU A 358 8.69 1.34 25.27
C GLU A 358 9.62 1.00 26.45
N GLY A 359 10.12 -0.22 26.46
CA GLY A 359 11.16 -0.65 27.38
C GLY A 359 12.39 0.23 27.17
N GLY A 360 12.54 1.26 27.97
CA GLY A 360 13.78 1.97 28.09
C GLY A 360 14.83 0.99 28.55
N SER A 361 15.78 0.67 27.69
CA SER A 361 17.05 0.07 28.07
C SER A 361 17.71 0.98 29.09
N LYS A 362 17.54 0.65 30.38
CA LYS A 362 18.50 1.04 31.41
C LYS A 362 19.65 0.07 31.25
N ASP A 363 20.73 0.57 30.64
CA ASP A 363 22.06 0.08 30.96
C ASP A 363 23.07 0.92 30.19
N ALA A 364 23.79 1.74 30.94
CA ALA A 364 25.23 1.80 30.91
C ALA A 364 25.69 2.77 32.03
N LYS A 365 26.13 2.17 33.11
CA LYS A 365 27.22 2.74 33.88
C LYS A 365 28.51 2.07 33.46
#